data_2a79bb108b465958d80f6fb248cc01f7
#
_entry.id   2a79bb108b465958d80f6fb248cc01f7
#
_cell.length_a   1.000
_cell.length_b   1.000
_cell.length_c   1.000
_cell.angle_alpha   90.00
_cell.angle_beta   90.00
_cell.angle_gamma   90.00
#
_symmetry.space_group_name_H-M   'P 1'
#
loop_
_entity.id
_entity.type
_entity.pdbx_description
1 polymer ?
#
loop_
_entity_poly.entity_id
_entity_poly.type
_entity_poly.pdbx_seq_one_letter_code
_entity_poly.pdbx_strand_id
1 'polypeptide(L)'
;MVHTNSNALTKNYRGKFGNQFSFRNRNGKSILALLPKRKRKRDKGTVAQQQNRRKFANASQYAKHVLLEPGMLAAYSARAKNGLTPYNVALTDYLRSPWIEVIDAEKYAGNPGDLIRVQAFDDFNVTEVIVRINDASGNQIESGPCQVISHGIWWEYTTTEAIASLPGVKIIAIARDNPGNKTEETIIL
;
A
#
# COMPACT_ATOMS: atom_id res chain seq x y z
N MET A 1 8.33 27.16 -6.64
CA MET A 1 8.52 27.19 -5.17
C MET A 1 9.91 27.73 -4.90
N VAL A 2 10.04 28.76 -4.09
CA VAL A 2 11.34 29.39 -3.79
C VAL A 2 11.79 28.94 -2.41
N HIS A 3 13.05 28.47 -2.29
CA HIS A 3 13.68 28.10 -1.04
C HIS A 3 14.64 29.22 -0.62
N THR A 4 14.48 29.73 0.58
CA THR A 4 15.33 30.82 1.11
C THR A 4 15.97 30.36 2.42
N ASN A 5 17.12 29.70 2.31
CA ASN A 5 17.82 29.20 3.51
C ASN A 5 18.74 30.22 4.18
N SER A 6 19.14 31.29 3.48
CA SER A 6 20.18 32.24 3.94
C SER A 6 19.78 33.72 3.87
N ASN A 7 18.55 34.03 3.47
CA ASN A 7 18.11 35.40 3.38
C ASN A 7 17.71 35.94 4.76
N ALA A 8 18.42 36.95 5.24
CA ALA A 8 18.19 37.57 6.55
C ALA A 8 16.76 38.12 6.72
N LEU A 9 16.10 38.55 5.64
CA LEU A 9 14.76 39.11 5.66
C LEU A 9 13.67 38.04 5.76
N THR A 10 13.95 36.77 5.37
CA THR A 10 12.94 35.69 5.34
C THR A 10 13.28 34.54 6.27
N LYS A 11 14.42 34.58 6.93
CA LYS A 11 14.86 33.57 7.90
C LYS A 11 13.88 33.54 9.08
N ASN A 12 13.31 32.36 9.35
CA ASN A 12 12.36 32.10 10.45
C ASN A 12 10.96 32.74 10.31
N TYR A 13 10.62 33.37 9.20
CA TYR A 13 9.25 33.83 8.98
C TYR A 13 8.27 32.66 8.88
N ARG A 14 7.15 32.77 9.57
CA ARG A 14 6.03 31.82 9.52
C ARG A 14 4.70 32.55 9.45
N GLY A 15 3.75 31.96 8.72
CA GLY A 15 2.39 32.52 8.65
C GLY A 15 2.02 33.08 7.30
N LYS A 16 0.93 33.81 7.26
CA LYS A 16 0.41 34.43 6.04
C LYS A 16 1.00 35.83 5.87
N PHE A 17 1.37 36.16 4.64
CA PHE A 17 1.76 37.50 4.25
C PHE A 17 0.69 38.02 3.27
N GLY A 18 -0.15 38.93 3.74
CA GLY A 18 -1.33 39.35 3.02
C GLY A 18 -2.27 38.18 2.71
N ASN A 19 -3.06 38.33 1.64
CA ASN A 19 -3.95 37.26 1.16
C ASN A 19 -3.34 36.45 -0.02
N GLN A 20 -2.04 36.58 -0.27
CA GLN A 20 -1.38 36.04 -1.45
C GLN A 20 -0.41 34.91 -1.10
N PHE A 21 0.36 35.04 -0.03
CA PHE A 21 1.47 34.15 0.28
C PHE A 21 1.38 33.54 1.68
N SER A 22 1.99 32.39 1.86
CA SER A 22 2.28 31.83 3.19
C SER A 22 3.74 31.41 3.28
N PHE A 23 4.38 31.78 4.39
CA PHE A 23 5.68 31.29 4.80
C PHE A 23 5.50 30.04 5.65
N ARG A 24 6.22 28.98 5.30
CA ARG A 24 6.23 27.70 6.03
C ARG A 24 7.68 27.28 6.25
N ASN A 25 7.94 26.65 7.38
CA ASN A 25 9.21 25.98 7.60
C ASN A 25 8.95 24.47 7.63
N ARG A 26 9.69 23.73 6.82
CA ARG A 26 9.62 22.26 6.78
C ARG A 26 11.04 21.71 6.68
N ASN A 27 11.44 20.86 7.63
CA ASN A 27 12.77 20.24 7.69
C ASN A 27 13.90 21.27 7.59
N GLY A 28 13.82 22.38 8.34
CA GLY A 28 14.81 23.45 8.32
C GLY A 28 14.80 24.35 7.06
N LYS A 29 13.94 24.07 6.09
CA LYS A 29 13.83 24.86 4.86
C LYS A 29 12.63 25.82 4.93
N SER A 30 12.88 27.11 4.70
CA SER A 30 11.81 28.11 4.57
C SER A 30 11.20 28.05 3.17
N ILE A 31 9.89 27.89 3.12
CA ILE A 31 9.11 27.76 1.88
C ILE A 31 8.15 28.93 1.78
N LEU A 32 8.20 29.65 0.66
CA LEU A 32 7.21 30.64 0.27
C LEU A 32 6.24 29.98 -0.73
N ALA A 33 4.97 29.93 -0.39
CA ALA A 33 3.94 29.36 -1.25
C ALA A 33 2.77 30.32 -1.43
N LEU A 34 2.17 30.31 -2.62
CA LEU A 34 0.90 31.00 -2.87
C LEU A 34 -0.21 30.41 -1.99
N LEU A 35 -1.06 31.27 -1.46
CA LEU A 35 -2.26 30.82 -0.77
C LEU A 35 -3.23 30.20 -1.80
N PRO A 36 -3.82 29.05 -1.50
CA PRO A 36 -4.82 28.46 -2.37
C PRO A 36 -6.04 29.39 -2.45
N LYS A 37 -6.57 29.57 -3.66
CA LYS A 37 -7.83 30.31 -3.86
C LYS A 37 -8.94 29.61 -3.07
N ARG A 38 -9.72 30.37 -2.31
CA ARG A 38 -10.89 29.84 -1.59
C ARG A 38 -11.87 29.24 -2.60
N LYS A 39 -12.16 27.95 -2.49
CA LYS A 39 -13.24 27.30 -3.23
C LYS A 39 -14.58 27.88 -2.75
N ARG A 40 -15.52 28.08 -3.68
CA ARG A 40 -16.89 28.46 -3.31
C ARG A 40 -17.50 27.37 -2.42
N LYS A 41 -18.19 27.75 -1.35
CA LYS A 41 -18.77 26.81 -0.35
C LYS A 41 -19.70 25.72 -0.96
N ARG A 42 -20.25 25.94 -2.16
CA ARG A 42 -21.19 25.03 -2.83
C ARG A 42 -20.52 24.00 -3.78
N ASP A 43 -19.24 24.13 -4.07
CA ASP A 43 -18.56 23.19 -4.96
C ASP A 43 -18.20 21.89 -4.19
N LYS A 44 -19.08 20.90 -4.31
CA LYS A 44 -18.85 19.57 -3.74
C LYS A 44 -17.71 18.80 -4.46
N GLY A 45 -17.34 19.25 -5.64
CA GLY A 45 -16.39 18.57 -6.54
C GLY A 45 -17.05 17.39 -7.28
N THR A 46 -16.30 16.83 -8.24
CA THR A 46 -16.75 15.66 -9.01
C THR A 46 -16.90 14.42 -8.11
N VAL A 47 -17.60 13.39 -8.59
CA VAL A 47 -17.77 12.11 -7.89
C VAL A 47 -16.39 11.51 -7.54
N ALA A 48 -15.46 11.50 -8.49
CA ALA A 48 -14.09 11.01 -8.26
C ALA A 48 -13.37 11.80 -7.15
N GLN A 49 -13.51 13.15 -7.13
CA GLN A 49 -12.93 13.97 -6.07
C GLN A 49 -13.55 13.69 -4.70
N GLN A 50 -14.85 13.42 -4.65
CA GLN A 50 -15.52 13.05 -3.39
C GLN A 50 -15.05 11.68 -2.90
N GLN A 51 -14.90 10.70 -3.80
CA GLN A 51 -14.36 9.36 -3.50
C GLN A 51 -12.93 9.45 -2.96
N ASN A 52 -12.06 10.22 -3.63
CA ASN A 52 -10.68 10.44 -3.17
C ASN A 52 -10.62 11.14 -1.81
N ARG A 53 -11.50 12.09 -1.54
CA ARG A 53 -11.58 12.71 -0.20
C ARG A 53 -12.01 11.72 0.87
N ARG A 54 -12.97 10.82 0.56
CA ARG A 54 -13.40 9.76 1.49
C ARG A 54 -12.27 8.78 1.74
N LYS A 55 -11.59 8.30 0.67
CA LYS A 55 -10.43 7.41 0.79
C LYS A 55 -9.34 8.03 1.67
N PHE A 56 -9.03 9.31 1.45
CA PHE A 56 -8.05 10.03 2.27
C PHE A 56 -8.50 10.23 3.73
N ALA A 57 -9.78 10.51 3.96
CA ALA A 57 -10.32 10.64 5.32
C ALA A 57 -10.22 9.32 6.09
N ASN A 58 -10.55 8.19 5.45
CA ASN A 58 -10.41 6.85 6.03
C ASN A 58 -8.93 6.54 6.34
N ALA A 59 -8.01 6.82 5.39
CA ALA A 59 -6.58 6.68 5.60
C ALA A 59 -6.07 7.51 6.79
N SER A 60 -6.58 8.74 6.92
CA SER A 60 -6.25 9.61 8.07
C SER A 60 -6.74 9.05 9.40
N GLN A 61 -7.93 8.46 9.43
CA GLN A 61 -8.47 7.80 10.62
C GLN A 61 -7.66 6.55 10.98
N TYR A 62 -7.38 5.69 10.00
CA TYR A 62 -6.52 4.52 10.17
C TYR A 62 -5.15 4.92 10.75
N ALA A 63 -4.46 5.88 10.11
CA ALA A 63 -3.14 6.32 10.56
C ALA A 63 -3.14 6.86 12.00
N LYS A 64 -4.20 7.57 12.41
CA LYS A 64 -4.34 8.04 13.81
C LYS A 64 -4.58 6.89 14.77
N HIS A 65 -5.37 5.90 14.37
CA HIS A 65 -5.76 4.80 15.25
C HIS A 65 -4.62 3.80 15.42
N VAL A 66 -4.00 3.37 14.31
CA VAL A 66 -2.94 2.36 14.34
C VAL A 66 -1.71 2.83 15.12
N LEU A 67 -1.43 4.12 15.14
CA LEU A 67 -0.32 4.69 15.90
C LEU A 67 -0.58 4.79 17.43
N LEU A 68 -1.76 4.46 17.90
CA LEU A 68 -2.03 4.30 19.34
C LEU A 68 -1.44 2.99 19.86
N GLU A 69 -1.21 2.03 18.97
CA GLU A 69 -0.55 0.76 19.32
C GLU A 69 0.97 0.94 19.33
N PRO A 70 1.66 0.70 20.46
CA PRO A 70 3.10 0.97 20.58
C PRO A 70 3.96 0.20 19.56
N GLY A 71 3.60 -1.07 19.27
CA GLY A 71 4.29 -1.91 18.29
C GLY A 71 4.23 -1.33 16.87
N MET A 72 3.04 -0.91 16.44
CA MET A 72 2.85 -0.30 15.13
C MET A 72 3.48 1.08 15.04
N LEU A 73 3.41 1.87 16.12
CA LEU A 73 4.11 3.16 16.18
C LEU A 73 5.62 2.97 15.99
N ALA A 74 6.22 2.00 16.65
CA ALA A 74 7.66 1.68 16.50
C ALA A 74 7.97 1.24 15.06
N ALA A 75 7.16 0.35 14.47
CA ALA A 75 7.33 -0.16 13.11
C ALA A 75 7.25 0.96 12.06
N TYR A 76 6.21 1.80 12.11
CA TYR A 76 6.07 2.94 11.21
C TYR A 76 7.15 4.01 11.43
N SER A 77 7.61 4.19 12.68
CA SER A 77 8.70 5.12 12.99
C SER A 77 10.02 4.67 12.38
N ALA A 78 10.33 3.38 12.39
CA ALA A 78 11.51 2.81 11.75
C ALA A 78 11.56 3.05 10.23
N ARG A 79 10.39 3.11 9.57
CA ARG A 79 10.25 3.41 8.14
C ARG A 79 10.17 4.90 7.83
N ALA A 80 9.95 5.76 8.83
CA ALA A 80 9.83 7.21 8.68
C ALA A 80 11.21 7.86 8.45
N LYS A 81 11.62 7.95 7.17
CA LYS A 81 12.89 8.55 6.73
C LYS A 81 12.64 9.83 5.93
N ASN A 82 13.69 10.61 5.70
CA ASN A 82 13.66 11.80 4.82
C ASN A 82 12.59 12.85 5.20
N GLY A 83 12.33 13.02 6.51
CA GLY A 83 11.36 13.99 7.02
C GLY A 83 9.90 13.55 6.91
N LEU A 84 9.64 12.28 6.61
CA LEU A 84 8.32 11.67 6.80
C LEU A 84 8.10 11.45 8.31
N THR A 85 6.84 11.53 8.72
CA THR A 85 6.41 11.15 10.06
C THR A 85 5.82 9.73 10.03
N PRO A 86 5.78 8.99 11.15
CA PRO A 86 5.06 7.71 11.24
C PRO A 86 3.64 7.80 10.71
N TYR A 87 2.96 8.91 10.97
CA TYR A 87 1.63 9.20 10.44
C TYR A 87 1.59 9.21 8.90
N ASN A 88 2.59 9.84 8.25
CA ASN A 88 2.63 9.87 6.79
C ASN A 88 2.90 8.48 6.21
N VAL A 89 3.71 7.66 6.87
CA VAL A 89 3.99 6.29 6.44
C VAL A 89 2.73 5.45 6.55
N ALA A 90 2.04 5.47 7.70
CA ALA A 90 0.79 4.73 7.92
C ALA A 90 -0.34 5.20 6.97
N LEU A 91 -0.41 6.50 6.68
CA LEU A 91 -1.37 7.05 5.74
C LEU A 91 -1.11 6.56 4.30
N THR A 92 0.16 6.48 3.90
CA THR A 92 0.55 5.98 2.57
C THR A 92 0.29 4.49 2.45
N ASP A 93 0.60 3.72 3.48
CA ASP A 93 0.31 2.29 3.59
C ASP A 93 -1.18 1.99 3.36
N TYR A 94 -2.08 2.72 4.01
CA TYR A 94 -3.53 2.58 3.78
C TYR A 94 -3.96 2.91 2.35
N LEU A 95 -3.29 3.85 1.70
CA LEU A 95 -3.69 4.34 0.37
C LEU A 95 -3.19 3.46 -0.77
N ARG A 96 -2.16 2.66 -0.54
CA ARG A 96 -1.52 1.78 -1.51
C ARG A 96 -1.78 0.33 -1.13
N SER A 97 -2.07 -0.48 -2.12
CA SER A 97 -2.23 -1.92 -1.96
C SER A 97 -0.91 -2.62 -2.25
N PRO A 98 -0.68 -3.81 -1.71
CA PRO A 98 0.45 -4.64 -2.09
C PRO A 98 0.38 -4.99 -3.58
N TRP A 99 1.49 -5.44 -4.15
CA TRP A 99 1.50 -5.96 -5.52
C TRP A 99 2.20 -7.31 -5.60
N ILE A 100 1.80 -8.11 -6.58
CA ILE A 100 2.36 -9.40 -6.88
C ILE A 100 3.19 -9.25 -8.14
N GLU A 101 4.47 -9.61 -8.07
CA GLU A 101 5.41 -9.51 -9.19
C GLU A 101 5.42 -10.79 -10.00
N VAL A 102 5.44 -11.96 -9.33
CA VAL A 102 5.58 -13.26 -9.97
C VAL A 102 4.71 -14.29 -9.27
N ILE A 103 4.06 -15.14 -10.06
CA ILE A 103 3.49 -16.41 -9.64
C ILE A 103 4.25 -17.49 -10.39
N ASP A 104 5.11 -18.22 -9.67
CA ASP A 104 5.92 -19.31 -10.20
C ASP A 104 5.23 -20.65 -9.92
N ALA A 105 4.72 -21.27 -10.95
CA ALA A 105 4.08 -22.57 -10.93
C ALA A 105 4.84 -23.63 -11.78
N GLU A 106 6.11 -23.41 -12.08
CA GLU A 106 6.91 -24.33 -12.93
C GLU A 106 6.97 -25.77 -12.34
N LYS A 107 6.90 -25.87 -11.02
CA LYS A 107 6.93 -27.15 -10.28
C LYS A 107 5.54 -27.73 -10.00
N TYR A 108 4.50 -27.11 -10.51
CA TYR A 108 3.14 -27.57 -10.33
C TYR A 108 2.71 -28.46 -11.48
N ALA A 109 2.51 -29.74 -11.19
CA ALA A 109 2.05 -30.77 -12.12
C ALA A 109 0.63 -31.28 -11.81
N GLY A 110 -0.05 -30.70 -10.82
CA GLY A 110 -1.39 -31.07 -10.39
C GLY A 110 -1.42 -32.20 -9.36
N ASN A 111 -0.31 -32.45 -8.67
CA ASN A 111 -0.24 -33.45 -7.62
C ASN A 111 -0.23 -32.81 -6.23
N PRO A 112 -0.74 -33.50 -5.22
CA PRO A 112 -0.54 -33.09 -3.82
C PRO A 112 0.95 -33.05 -3.48
N GLY A 113 1.37 -31.97 -2.81
CA GLY A 113 2.77 -31.72 -2.46
C GLY A 113 3.55 -30.89 -3.47
N ASP A 114 2.95 -30.53 -4.60
CA ASP A 114 3.55 -29.62 -5.55
C ASP A 114 3.68 -28.20 -4.95
N LEU A 115 4.65 -27.44 -5.42
CA LEU A 115 4.98 -26.13 -4.88
C LEU A 115 4.60 -25.01 -5.86
N ILE A 116 3.88 -24.02 -5.36
CA ILE A 116 3.60 -22.76 -6.05
C ILE A 116 4.26 -21.65 -5.24
N ARG A 117 5.07 -20.82 -5.92
CA ARG A 117 5.75 -19.69 -5.29
C ARG A 117 5.19 -18.38 -5.77
N VAL A 118 5.02 -17.45 -4.84
CA VAL A 118 4.51 -16.12 -5.12
C VAL A 118 5.50 -15.09 -4.62
N GLN A 119 5.86 -14.14 -5.48
CA GLN A 119 6.65 -12.99 -5.10
C GLN A 119 5.72 -11.80 -4.88
N ALA A 120 5.60 -11.32 -3.66
CA ALA A 120 4.72 -10.23 -3.29
C ALA A 120 5.47 -9.14 -2.53
N PHE A 121 5.12 -7.89 -2.80
CA PHE A 121 5.73 -6.69 -2.22
C PHE A 121 4.68 -5.72 -1.72
N ASP A 122 5.10 -4.88 -0.79
CA ASP A 122 4.35 -3.75 -0.31
C ASP A 122 5.28 -2.60 0.12
N ASP A 123 4.77 -1.39 0.14
CA ASP A 123 5.51 -0.22 0.62
C ASP A 123 5.90 -0.34 2.12
N PHE A 124 5.07 -1.04 2.89
CA PHE A 124 5.32 -1.30 4.30
C PHE A 124 5.53 -2.78 4.59
N ASN A 125 4.50 -3.63 4.49
CA ASN A 125 4.61 -5.05 4.78
C ASN A 125 3.46 -5.86 4.19
N VAL A 126 3.77 -6.95 3.48
CA VAL A 126 2.80 -7.99 3.13
C VAL A 126 2.57 -8.87 4.35
N THR A 127 1.34 -8.95 4.84
CA THR A 127 0.98 -9.71 6.03
C THR A 127 0.56 -11.14 5.73
N GLU A 128 -0.03 -11.35 4.56
CA GLU A 128 -0.56 -12.64 4.16
C GLU A 128 -0.53 -12.76 2.63
N VAL A 129 -0.19 -13.96 2.15
CA VAL A 129 -0.41 -14.36 0.77
C VAL A 129 -1.22 -15.64 0.77
N ILE A 130 -2.29 -15.69 -0.03
CA ILE A 130 -3.16 -16.85 -0.21
C ILE A 130 -3.06 -17.29 -1.67
N VAL A 131 -2.95 -18.57 -1.91
CA VAL A 131 -3.13 -19.18 -3.23
C VAL A 131 -4.50 -19.83 -3.30
N ARG A 132 -5.20 -19.61 -4.41
CA ARG A 132 -6.45 -20.29 -4.77
C ARG A 132 -6.28 -20.92 -6.13
N ILE A 133 -6.68 -22.17 -6.26
CA ILE A 133 -6.61 -22.95 -7.51
C ILE A 133 -8.03 -23.26 -7.95
N ASN A 134 -8.35 -22.87 -9.16
CA ASN A 134 -9.65 -23.14 -9.78
C ASN A 134 -9.46 -24.02 -11.03
N ASP A 135 -10.41 -24.91 -11.29
CA ASP A 135 -10.45 -25.68 -12.54
C ASP A 135 -10.75 -24.80 -13.77
N ALA A 136 -10.70 -25.41 -14.96
CA ALA A 136 -11.00 -24.72 -16.21
C ALA A 136 -12.45 -24.18 -16.28
N SER A 137 -13.37 -24.77 -15.51
CA SER A 137 -14.76 -24.33 -15.41
C SER A 137 -14.96 -23.18 -14.42
N GLY A 138 -13.90 -22.85 -13.64
CA GLY A 138 -13.92 -21.78 -12.64
C GLY A 138 -14.30 -22.23 -11.24
N ASN A 139 -14.52 -23.53 -11.01
CA ASN A 139 -14.79 -24.03 -9.66
C ASN A 139 -13.50 -24.04 -8.84
N GLN A 140 -13.60 -23.61 -7.58
CA GLN A 140 -12.46 -23.66 -6.68
C GLN A 140 -12.20 -25.12 -6.28
N ILE A 141 -10.95 -25.57 -6.48
CA ILE A 141 -10.47 -26.90 -6.07
C ILE A 141 -9.89 -26.79 -4.67
N GLU A 142 -8.93 -25.90 -4.48
CA GLU A 142 -8.33 -25.68 -3.18
C GLU A 142 -7.96 -24.20 -2.96
N SER A 143 -7.76 -23.81 -1.71
CA SER A 143 -7.22 -22.51 -1.35
C SER A 143 -6.60 -22.57 0.03
N GLY A 144 -5.46 -21.93 0.20
CA GLY A 144 -4.79 -21.88 1.50
C GLY A 144 -3.74 -20.77 1.59
N PRO A 145 -3.28 -20.49 2.81
CA PRO A 145 -2.24 -19.50 3.05
C PRO A 145 -0.87 -20.05 2.63
N CYS A 146 -0.05 -19.16 2.10
CA CYS A 146 1.35 -19.44 1.81
C CYS A 146 2.22 -19.25 3.05
N GLN A 147 3.36 -19.93 3.07
CA GLN A 147 4.41 -19.74 4.08
C GLN A 147 5.51 -18.84 3.54
N VAL A 148 6.04 -17.96 4.37
CA VAL A 148 7.18 -17.11 4.03
C VAL A 148 8.44 -17.95 3.96
N ILE A 149 9.16 -17.92 2.84
CA ILE A 149 10.40 -18.70 2.65
C ILE A 149 11.67 -17.84 2.57
N SER A 150 11.59 -16.57 2.18
CA SER A 150 12.77 -15.70 2.10
C SER A 150 12.41 -14.24 2.32
N HIS A 151 12.93 -13.66 3.39
CA HIS A 151 12.93 -12.22 3.72
C HIS A 151 11.57 -11.51 3.57
N GLY A 152 10.44 -12.24 3.65
CA GLY A 152 9.10 -11.69 3.49
C GLY A 152 8.72 -11.30 2.05
N ILE A 153 9.54 -11.70 1.06
CA ILE A 153 9.34 -11.39 -0.35
C ILE A 153 8.75 -12.59 -1.09
N TRP A 154 9.31 -13.79 -0.83
CA TRP A 154 8.86 -15.04 -1.41
C TRP A 154 7.97 -15.80 -0.45
N TRP A 155 6.87 -16.29 -0.98
CA TRP A 155 5.84 -17.06 -0.30
C TRP A 155 5.64 -18.36 -1.04
N GLU A 156 5.47 -19.47 -0.33
CA GLU A 156 5.33 -20.78 -0.91
C GLU A 156 4.04 -21.45 -0.44
N TYR A 157 3.29 -21.95 -1.37
CA TYR A 157 2.10 -22.76 -1.15
C TYR A 157 2.39 -24.20 -1.53
N THR A 158 2.07 -25.15 -0.67
CA THR A 158 2.12 -26.58 -0.94
C THR A 158 0.71 -27.08 -1.21
N THR A 159 0.49 -27.65 -2.39
CA THR A 159 -0.83 -28.14 -2.82
C THR A 159 -1.24 -29.40 -2.04
N THR A 160 -2.53 -29.57 -1.85
CA THR A 160 -3.11 -30.70 -1.08
C THR A 160 -4.03 -31.58 -1.92
N GLU A 161 -4.59 -31.04 -3.00
CA GLU A 161 -5.55 -31.74 -3.85
C GLU A 161 -4.92 -32.12 -5.20
N ALA A 162 -5.39 -33.21 -5.78
CA ALA A 162 -4.98 -33.67 -7.10
C ALA A 162 -5.87 -33.07 -8.20
N ILE A 163 -5.26 -32.66 -9.31
CA ILE A 163 -5.97 -32.17 -10.50
C ILE A 163 -5.61 -33.07 -11.70
N ALA A 164 -6.62 -33.70 -12.28
CA ALA A 164 -6.43 -34.63 -13.40
C ALA A 164 -6.04 -33.96 -14.72
N SER A 165 -6.35 -32.68 -14.89
CA SER A 165 -6.07 -31.93 -16.14
C SER A 165 -5.66 -30.51 -15.83
N LEU A 166 -4.46 -30.11 -16.26
CA LEU A 166 -3.91 -28.75 -16.02
C LEU A 166 -4.40 -27.70 -17.04
N PRO A 167 -4.64 -28.01 -18.32
CA PRO A 167 -5.04 -26.98 -19.29
C PRO A 167 -6.27 -26.20 -18.85
N GLY A 168 -6.12 -24.87 -18.73
CA GLY A 168 -7.19 -23.97 -18.29
C GLY A 168 -7.34 -23.82 -16.76
N VAL A 169 -6.53 -24.50 -15.96
CA VAL A 169 -6.45 -24.28 -14.51
C VAL A 169 -5.97 -22.86 -14.23
N LYS A 170 -6.66 -22.20 -13.30
CA LYS A 170 -6.32 -20.84 -12.87
C LYS A 170 -5.71 -20.86 -11.49
N ILE A 171 -4.51 -20.34 -11.38
CA ILE A 171 -3.84 -20.10 -10.10
C ILE A 171 -3.96 -18.61 -9.79
N ILE A 172 -4.61 -18.30 -8.69
CA ILE A 172 -4.91 -16.95 -8.23
C ILE A 172 -4.12 -16.73 -6.95
N ALA A 173 -3.19 -15.78 -6.97
CA ALA A 173 -2.49 -15.33 -5.78
C ALA A 173 -3.16 -14.07 -5.23
N ILE A 174 -3.33 -14.01 -3.93
CA ILE A 174 -3.98 -12.90 -3.21
C ILE A 174 -3.01 -12.43 -2.13
N ALA A 175 -2.46 -11.21 -2.28
CA ALA A 175 -1.62 -10.57 -1.27
C ALA A 175 -2.42 -9.58 -0.44
N ARG A 176 -2.15 -9.53 0.87
CA ARG A 176 -2.76 -8.59 1.82
C ARG A 176 -1.70 -7.83 2.61
N ASP A 177 -2.03 -6.60 3.00
CA ASP A 177 -1.23 -5.72 3.85
C ASP A 177 -1.84 -5.51 5.24
N ASN A 178 -1.18 -4.68 6.07
CA ASN A 178 -1.67 -4.35 7.40
C ASN A 178 -3.01 -3.60 7.43
N PRO A 179 -3.27 -2.60 6.56
CA PRO A 179 -4.58 -1.94 6.49
C PRO A 179 -5.72 -2.83 6.02
N GLY A 180 -5.41 -4.01 5.44
CA GLY A 180 -6.36 -4.95 4.86
C GLY A 180 -6.64 -4.69 3.39
N ASN A 181 -5.81 -3.90 2.70
CA ASN A 181 -5.86 -3.84 1.24
C ASN A 181 -5.47 -5.19 0.67
N LYS A 182 -6.00 -5.50 -0.50
CA LYS A 182 -5.69 -6.74 -1.21
C LYS A 182 -5.45 -6.49 -2.69
N THR A 183 -4.59 -7.32 -3.26
CA THR A 183 -4.36 -7.42 -4.69
C THR A 183 -4.45 -8.87 -5.10
N GLU A 184 -5.07 -9.13 -6.24
CA GLU A 184 -5.21 -10.46 -6.81
C GLU A 184 -4.55 -10.48 -8.20
N GLU A 185 -3.71 -11.49 -8.45
CA GLU A 185 -3.13 -11.77 -9.75
C GLU A 185 -3.41 -13.21 -10.13
N THR A 186 -3.57 -13.49 -11.43
CA THR A 186 -3.98 -14.79 -11.94
C THR A 186 -3.09 -15.22 -13.09
N ILE A 187 -2.61 -16.45 -13.04
CA ILE A 187 -2.03 -17.15 -14.19
C ILE A 187 -2.95 -18.30 -14.62
N ILE A 188 -2.87 -18.65 -15.90
CA ILE A 188 -3.62 -19.77 -16.50
C ILE A 188 -2.58 -20.75 -17.07
N LEU A 189 -2.75 -22.03 -16.73
CA LEU A 189 -1.89 -23.12 -17.18
C LEU A 189 -2.36 -23.73 -18.49
#